data_1da9486eadc838401feaa97ca9d823c8
#
_entry.id   1da9486eadc838401feaa97ca9d823c8
#
_cell.length_a   1.000
_cell.length_b   1.000
_cell.length_c   1.000
_cell.angle_alpha   90.00
_cell.angle_beta   90.00
_cell.angle_gamma   90.00
#
_symmetry.space_group_name_H-M   'P 1'
#
loop_
_entity.id
_entity.type
_entity.pdbx_description
1 polymer ?
#
loop_
_entity_poly.entity_id
_entity_poly.type
_entity_poly.pdbx_seq_one_letter_code
_entity_poly.pdbx_strand_id
1 'polypeptide(L)'
;MAPKTESYVDTSALIAFLDRSDSYHPLFRRLFSSPPQLVTSALVVAEGHGWFLRRYDRERATQFLNFIDDLPVLAVQSFDREELQRASRLVKKFGDQPLTLADAHGLAIINERRISTCWSTDRHLGLTGAKLVIQAG
;
A
#
# COMPACT_ATOMS: atom_id res chain seq x y z
N MET A 1 -4.12 22.49 -16.46
CA MET A 1 -4.80 21.26 -16.01
C MET A 1 -4.28 20.88 -14.62
N ALA A 2 -5.17 20.71 -13.67
CA ALA A 2 -4.78 20.30 -12.33
C ALA A 2 -4.13 18.91 -12.39
N PRO A 3 -3.00 18.68 -11.66
CA PRO A 3 -2.44 17.34 -11.59
C PRO A 3 -3.45 16.37 -10.97
N LYS A 4 -3.50 15.15 -11.50
CA LYS A 4 -4.36 14.12 -10.93
C LYS A 4 -3.89 13.82 -9.51
N THR A 5 -4.81 13.87 -8.57
CA THR A 5 -4.55 13.45 -7.20
C THR A 5 -4.42 11.93 -7.19
N GLU A 6 -3.25 11.44 -6.76
CA GLU A 6 -2.97 10.01 -6.68
C GLU A 6 -2.47 9.70 -5.28
N SER A 7 -2.88 8.58 -4.71
CA SER A 7 -2.42 8.12 -3.41
C SER A 7 -1.81 6.73 -3.53
N TYR A 8 -0.82 6.46 -2.70
CA TYR A 8 -0.24 5.13 -2.57
C TYR A 8 -1.01 4.32 -1.53
N VAL A 9 -1.25 3.04 -1.82
CA VAL A 9 -1.97 2.14 -0.91
C VAL A 9 -1.04 1.04 -0.45
N ASP A 10 -0.85 0.93 0.87
CA ASP A 10 -0.06 -0.12 1.50
C ASP A 10 -0.94 -1.30 1.90
N THR A 11 -0.31 -2.43 2.20
CA THR A 11 -0.98 -3.66 2.64
C THR A 11 -1.88 -3.40 3.84
N SER A 12 -1.41 -2.59 4.81
CA SER A 12 -2.17 -2.29 6.03
C SER A 12 -3.52 -1.64 5.74
N ALA A 13 -3.60 -0.79 4.71
CA ALA A 13 -4.86 -0.14 4.33
C ALA A 13 -5.83 -1.15 3.72
N LEU A 14 -5.33 -2.04 2.87
CA LEU A 14 -6.16 -3.08 2.25
C LEU A 14 -6.70 -4.06 3.29
N ILE A 15 -5.84 -4.47 4.22
CA ILE A 15 -6.26 -5.33 5.33
C ILE A 15 -7.32 -4.63 6.17
N ALA A 16 -7.10 -3.37 6.55
CA ALA A 16 -8.04 -2.62 7.38
C ALA A 16 -9.40 -2.46 6.70
N PHE A 17 -9.42 -2.31 5.38
CA PHE A 17 -10.68 -2.23 4.64
C PHE A 17 -11.43 -3.57 4.59
N LEU A 18 -10.70 -4.67 4.38
CA LEU A 18 -11.31 -5.99 4.17
C LEU A 18 -11.52 -6.78 5.46
N ASP A 19 -10.89 -6.37 6.56
CA ASP A 19 -11.02 -7.02 7.86
C ASP A 19 -11.76 -6.11 8.84
N ARG A 20 -13.03 -6.43 9.11
CA ARG A 20 -13.88 -5.65 10.00
C ARG A 20 -13.36 -5.54 11.43
N SER A 21 -12.49 -6.47 11.83
CA SER A 21 -11.90 -6.45 13.17
C SER A 21 -10.75 -5.47 13.31
N ASP A 22 -10.27 -4.90 12.21
CA ASP A 22 -9.18 -3.92 12.24
C ASP A 22 -9.66 -2.59 12.83
N SER A 23 -8.86 -2.00 13.71
CA SER A 23 -9.22 -0.74 14.38
C SER A 23 -9.37 0.43 13.42
N TYR A 24 -8.71 0.39 12.27
CA TYR A 24 -8.80 1.42 11.23
C TYR A 24 -9.86 1.11 10.17
N HIS A 25 -10.64 0.04 10.35
CA HIS A 25 -11.66 -0.33 9.37
C HIS A 25 -12.62 0.82 9.04
N PRO A 26 -13.17 1.57 10.02
CA PRO A 26 -14.09 2.67 9.70
C PRO A 26 -13.45 3.76 8.83
N LEU A 27 -12.18 4.09 9.08
CA LEU A 27 -11.48 5.07 8.29
C LEU A 27 -11.33 4.63 6.82
N PHE A 28 -10.84 3.40 6.60
CA PHE A 28 -10.61 2.92 5.24
C PHE A 28 -11.91 2.59 4.52
N ARG A 29 -12.95 2.21 5.24
CA ARG A 29 -14.28 2.06 4.64
C ARG A 29 -14.74 3.38 4.01
N ARG A 30 -14.53 4.51 4.69
CA ARG A 30 -14.87 5.83 4.14
C ARG A 30 -14.00 6.19 2.95
N LEU A 31 -12.69 5.97 3.07
CA LEU A 31 -11.74 6.32 2.01
C LEU A 31 -12.00 5.54 0.73
N PHE A 32 -12.28 4.23 0.84
CA PHE A 32 -12.56 3.39 -0.33
C PHE A 32 -13.95 3.58 -0.90
N SER A 33 -14.84 4.33 -0.22
CA SER A 33 -16.19 4.60 -0.75
C SER A 33 -16.16 5.62 -1.90
N SER A 34 -15.13 6.48 -1.94
CA SER A 34 -14.97 7.46 -3.02
C SER A 34 -13.45 7.69 -3.24
N PRO A 35 -12.75 6.68 -3.77
CA PRO A 35 -11.30 6.76 -3.85
C PRO A 35 -10.81 7.64 -4.99
N PRO A 36 -9.66 8.31 -4.82
CA PRO A 36 -8.96 8.93 -5.94
C PRO A 36 -8.27 7.86 -6.78
N GLN A 37 -7.44 8.26 -7.72
CA GLN A 37 -6.54 7.33 -8.38
C GLN A 37 -5.58 6.75 -7.34
N LEU A 38 -5.42 5.44 -7.36
CA LEU A 38 -4.60 4.71 -6.39
C LEU A 38 -3.51 3.92 -7.10
N VAL A 39 -2.37 3.78 -6.44
CA VAL A 39 -1.29 2.90 -6.91
C VAL A 39 -0.78 2.08 -5.75
N THR A 40 -0.41 0.84 -6.02
CA THR A 40 0.22 -0.05 -5.04
C THR A 40 1.31 -0.87 -5.72
N SER A 41 1.99 -1.67 -4.93
CA SER A 41 3.05 -2.57 -5.39
C SER A 41 2.52 -3.98 -5.57
N ALA A 42 3.06 -4.71 -6.55
CA ALA A 42 2.81 -6.15 -6.68
C ALA A 42 3.21 -6.89 -5.39
N LEU A 43 4.23 -6.40 -4.66
CA LEU A 43 4.63 -6.98 -3.38
C LEU A 43 3.55 -6.83 -2.31
N VAL A 44 2.82 -5.70 -2.33
CA VAL A 44 1.69 -5.47 -1.42
C VAL A 44 0.59 -6.50 -1.69
N VAL A 45 0.31 -6.78 -2.96
CA VAL A 45 -0.69 -7.79 -3.31
C VAL A 45 -0.28 -9.17 -2.78
N ALA A 46 1.00 -9.53 -2.95
CA ALA A 46 1.53 -10.79 -2.42
C ALA A 46 1.43 -10.87 -0.89
N GLU A 47 1.81 -9.80 -0.20
CA GLU A 47 1.71 -9.71 1.27
C GLU A 47 0.27 -9.86 1.75
N GLY A 48 -0.64 -9.11 1.13
CA GLY A 48 -2.06 -9.13 1.53
C GLY A 48 -2.69 -10.49 1.35
N HIS A 49 -2.44 -11.13 0.21
CA HIS A 49 -2.91 -12.48 -0.04
C HIS A 49 -2.40 -13.43 1.03
N GLY A 50 -1.10 -13.43 1.30
CA GLY A 50 -0.49 -14.29 2.31
C GLY A 50 -1.04 -14.04 3.71
N TRP A 51 -1.29 -12.77 4.04
CA TRP A 51 -1.84 -12.41 5.35
C TRP A 51 -3.23 -13.02 5.55
N PHE A 52 -4.15 -12.86 4.57
CA PHE A 52 -5.49 -13.43 4.68
C PHE A 52 -5.46 -14.95 4.71
N LEU A 53 -4.57 -15.56 3.92
CA LEU A 53 -4.43 -17.01 3.89
C LEU A 53 -4.01 -17.58 5.27
N ARG A 54 -3.07 -16.93 5.93
CA ARG A 54 -2.57 -17.37 7.24
C ARG A 54 -3.51 -17.00 8.38
N ARG A 55 -4.12 -15.82 8.31
CA ARG A 55 -4.98 -15.31 9.37
C ARG A 55 -6.36 -15.97 9.36
N TYR A 56 -6.86 -16.26 8.18
CA TYR A 56 -8.21 -16.83 7.99
C TYR A 56 -8.14 -18.11 7.18
N ASP A 57 -8.38 -18.02 5.87
CA ASP A 57 -8.46 -19.18 5.01
C ASP A 57 -8.26 -18.80 3.53
N ARG A 58 -8.31 -19.82 2.68
CA ARG A 58 -8.17 -19.65 1.23
C ARG A 58 -9.29 -18.78 0.64
N GLU A 59 -10.51 -18.91 1.16
CA GLU A 59 -11.65 -18.15 0.66
C GLU A 59 -11.43 -16.65 0.87
N ARG A 60 -10.98 -16.25 2.06
CA ARG A 60 -10.71 -14.84 2.35
C ARG A 60 -9.54 -14.32 1.52
N ALA A 61 -8.51 -15.13 1.31
CA ALA A 61 -7.39 -14.77 0.44
C ALA A 61 -7.84 -14.58 -1.00
N THR A 62 -8.74 -15.41 -1.49
CA THR A 62 -9.31 -15.27 -2.84
C THR A 62 -10.16 -14.01 -2.96
N GLN A 63 -10.96 -13.70 -1.95
CA GLN A 63 -11.75 -12.47 -1.89
C GLN A 63 -10.84 -11.24 -1.97
N PHE A 64 -9.69 -11.28 -1.32
CA PHE A 64 -8.70 -10.20 -1.41
C PHE A 64 -8.23 -9.99 -2.86
N LEU A 65 -7.89 -11.07 -3.56
CA LEU A 65 -7.46 -10.98 -4.96
C LEU A 65 -8.57 -10.44 -5.86
N ASN A 66 -9.81 -10.89 -5.63
CA ASN A 66 -10.97 -10.39 -6.38
C ASN A 66 -11.18 -8.90 -6.15
N PHE A 67 -11.00 -8.43 -4.92
CA PHE A 67 -11.12 -7.02 -4.61
C PHE A 67 -10.08 -6.20 -5.40
N ILE A 68 -8.84 -6.65 -5.45
CA ILE A 68 -7.78 -5.99 -6.22
C ILE A 68 -8.18 -5.90 -7.71
N ASP A 69 -8.65 -7.02 -8.28
CA ASP A 69 -9.04 -7.07 -9.69
C ASP A 69 -10.23 -6.17 -10.01
N ASP A 70 -11.16 -6.04 -9.06
CA ASP A 70 -12.41 -5.33 -9.26
C ASP A 70 -12.34 -3.84 -8.90
N LEU A 71 -11.16 -3.32 -8.56
CA LEU A 71 -10.98 -1.92 -8.18
C LEU A 71 -10.31 -1.14 -9.33
N PRO A 72 -11.10 -0.54 -10.23
CA PRO A 72 -10.55 0.04 -11.47
C PRO A 72 -9.63 1.23 -11.25
N VAL A 73 -9.76 1.94 -10.12
CA VAL A 73 -8.89 3.09 -9.81
C VAL A 73 -7.52 2.68 -9.28
N LEU A 74 -7.29 1.39 -9.01
CA LEU A 74 -6.04 0.89 -8.45
C LEU A 74 -5.12 0.38 -9.54
N ALA A 75 -3.96 1.03 -9.71
CA ALA A 75 -2.88 0.54 -10.55
C ALA A 75 -1.92 -0.28 -9.70
N VAL A 76 -1.48 -1.42 -10.20
CA VAL A 76 -0.51 -2.28 -9.51
C VAL A 76 0.83 -2.18 -10.23
N GLN A 77 1.81 -1.59 -9.56
CA GLN A 77 3.17 -1.45 -10.10
C GLN A 77 3.89 -2.80 -10.07
N SER A 78 4.42 -3.22 -11.21
CA SER A 78 5.18 -4.46 -11.29
C SER A 78 6.49 -4.37 -10.50
N PHE A 79 7.02 -5.51 -10.10
CA PHE A 79 8.26 -5.59 -9.33
C PHE A 79 9.28 -6.43 -10.11
N ASP A 80 9.92 -5.79 -11.10
CA ASP A 80 10.97 -6.39 -11.91
C ASP A 80 12.36 -6.18 -11.28
N ARG A 81 13.41 -6.57 -11.99
CA ARG A 81 14.78 -6.46 -11.49
C ARG A 81 15.17 -4.99 -11.21
N GLU A 82 14.76 -4.07 -12.06
CA GLU A 82 15.05 -2.65 -11.86
C GLU A 82 14.39 -2.13 -10.59
N GLU A 83 13.13 -2.50 -10.37
CA GLU A 83 12.41 -2.10 -9.16
C GLU A 83 13.03 -2.75 -7.91
N LEU A 84 13.49 -4.00 -8.02
CA LEU A 84 14.21 -4.65 -6.93
C LEU A 84 15.48 -3.87 -6.57
N GLN A 85 16.23 -3.40 -7.55
CA GLN A 85 17.45 -2.64 -7.31
C GLN A 85 17.14 -1.32 -6.61
N ARG A 86 16.07 -0.62 -7.02
CA ARG A 86 15.63 0.62 -6.36
C ARG A 86 15.23 0.37 -4.91
N ALA A 87 14.42 -0.65 -4.68
CA ALA A 87 13.99 -1.00 -3.33
C ALA A 87 15.18 -1.41 -2.45
N SER A 88 16.11 -2.17 -3.00
CA SER A 88 17.32 -2.59 -2.27
C SER A 88 18.16 -1.40 -1.82
N ARG A 89 18.29 -0.38 -2.67
CA ARG A 89 19.03 0.84 -2.32
C ARG A 89 18.39 1.55 -1.12
N LEU A 90 17.06 1.59 -1.09
CA LEU A 90 16.34 2.23 0.02
C LEU A 90 16.46 1.43 1.32
N VAL A 91 16.39 0.11 1.26
CA VAL A 91 16.62 -0.74 2.43
C VAL A 91 18.00 -0.47 3.03
N LYS A 92 19.02 -0.33 2.19
CA LYS A 92 20.39 -0.06 2.63
C LYS A 92 20.56 1.37 3.13
N LYS A 93 19.91 2.34 2.47
CA LYS A 93 19.94 3.76 2.87
C LYS A 93 19.36 3.97 4.25
N PHE A 94 18.25 3.32 4.56
CA PHE A 94 17.57 3.39 5.85
C PHE A 94 17.94 2.20 6.72
N GLY A 95 19.24 1.89 6.82
CA GLY A 95 19.74 0.71 7.52
C GLY A 95 19.41 0.66 9.01
N ASP A 96 19.04 1.78 9.61
CA ASP A 96 18.59 1.87 11.00
C ASP A 96 17.09 1.57 11.15
N GLN A 97 16.35 1.34 10.04
CA GLN A 97 14.93 1.06 10.04
C GLN A 97 14.69 -0.38 9.55
N PRO A 98 13.75 -1.11 10.18
CA PRO A 98 13.43 -2.49 9.75
C PRO A 98 12.49 -2.50 8.53
N LEU A 99 12.93 -1.92 7.41
CA LEU A 99 12.15 -1.86 6.18
C LEU A 99 12.11 -3.22 5.50
N THR A 100 10.90 -3.67 5.13
CA THR A 100 10.77 -4.81 4.22
C THR A 100 10.98 -4.33 2.78
N LEU A 101 11.18 -5.25 1.84
CA LEU A 101 11.23 -4.89 0.42
C LEU A 101 9.91 -4.28 -0.05
N ALA A 102 8.78 -4.72 0.49
CA ALA A 102 7.48 -4.13 0.15
C ALA A 102 7.41 -2.67 0.59
N ASP A 103 7.86 -2.36 1.82
CA ASP A 103 7.93 -0.98 2.31
C ASP A 103 8.82 -0.13 1.41
N ALA A 104 10.01 -0.64 1.10
CA ALA A 104 10.98 0.07 0.28
C ALA A 104 10.47 0.30 -1.14
N HIS A 105 9.79 -0.68 -1.73
CA HIS A 105 9.18 -0.50 -3.05
C HIS A 105 8.08 0.56 -3.01
N GLY A 106 7.27 0.56 -1.94
CA GLY A 106 6.27 1.61 -1.72
C GLY A 106 6.91 3.00 -1.67
N LEU A 107 7.99 3.14 -0.90
CA LEU A 107 8.71 4.42 -0.82
C LEU A 107 9.28 4.84 -2.19
N ALA A 108 9.81 3.90 -2.97
CA ALA A 108 10.32 4.19 -4.32
C ALA A 108 9.21 4.68 -5.23
N ILE A 109 8.04 4.03 -5.21
CA ILE A 109 6.88 4.44 -6.01
C ILE A 109 6.41 5.84 -5.60
N ILE A 110 6.28 6.09 -4.30
CA ILE A 110 5.85 7.37 -3.76
C ILE A 110 6.80 8.49 -4.23
N ASN A 111 8.10 8.25 -4.13
CA ASN A 111 9.10 9.23 -4.52
C ASN A 111 9.11 9.48 -6.03
N GLU A 112 9.09 8.43 -6.84
CA GLU A 112 9.15 8.52 -8.29
C GLU A 112 7.92 9.24 -8.85
N ARG A 113 6.74 8.92 -8.33
CA ARG A 113 5.46 9.48 -8.80
C ARG A 113 5.09 10.77 -8.07
N ARG A 114 5.93 11.23 -7.14
CA ARG A 114 5.71 12.45 -6.34
C ARG A 114 4.37 12.44 -5.62
N ILE A 115 4.06 11.31 -5.02
CA ILE A 115 2.82 11.12 -4.28
C ILE A 115 2.96 11.79 -2.92
N SER A 116 1.95 12.59 -2.53
CA SER A 116 1.97 13.31 -1.26
C SER A 116 1.19 12.60 -0.15
N THR A 117 0.30 11.67 -0.50
CA THR A 117 -0.57 11.00 0.47
C THR A 117 -0.43 9.49 0.36
N CYS A 118 -0.25 8.84 1.50
CA CYS A 118 -0.12 7.39 1.59
C CYS A 118 -1.22 6.81 2.46
N TRP A 119 -1.93 5.81 1.93
CA TRP A 119 -2.93 5.05 2.66
C TRP A 119 -2.25 3.89 3.37
N SER A 120 -1.83 4.13 4.60
CA SER A 120 -1.09 3.17 5.40
C SER A 120 -1.25 3.47 6.88
N THR A 121 -1.16 2.44 7.70
CA THR A 121 -1.01 2.57 9.16
C THR A 121 0.46 2.39 9.56
N ASP A 122 1.34 2.13 8.62
CA ASP A 122 2.77 1.89 8.85
C ASP A 122 3.56 3.19 8.67
N ARG A 123 4.19 3.66 9.76
CA ARG A 123 4.97 4.90 9.77
C ARG A 123 6.15 4.91 8.81
N HIS A 124 6.68 3.73 8.45
CA HIS A 124 7.80 3.64 7.52
C HIS A 124 7.47 4.25 6.16
N LEU A 125 6.21 4.23 5.74
CA LEU A 125 5.78 4.79 4.46
C LEU A 125 5.81 6.32 4.45
N GLY A 126 6.03 6.96 5.58
CA GLY A 126 6.21 8.40 5.69
C GLY A 126 7.67 8.86 5.72
N LEU A 127 8.64 7.94 5.63
CA LEU A 127 10.08 8.26 5.79
C LEU A 127 10.60 9.27 4.77
N THR A 128 10.01 9.34 3.58
CA THR A 128 10.44 10.26 2.53
C THR A 128 9.55 11.50 2.40
N GLY A 129 8.67 11.73 3.38
CA GLY A 129 7.88 12.95 3.48
C GLY A 129 6.42 12.85 3.07
N ALA A 130 5.94 11.70 2.60
CA ALA A 130 4.53 11.52 2.29
C ALA A 130 3.71 11.55 3.58
N LYS A 131 2.50 12.12 3.50
CA LYS A 131 1.59 12.21 4.63
C LYS A 131 0.74 10.95 4.71
N LEU A 132 0.73 10.30 5.86
CA LEU A 132 -0.13 9.14 6.10
C LEU A 132 -1.55 9.61 6.40
N VAL A 133 -2.56 8.94 5.84
CA VAL A 133 -3.98 9.31 6.06
C VAL A 133 -4.39 9.21 7.51
N ILE A 134 -3.75 8.34 8.30
CA ILE A 134 -4.05 8.21 9.73
C ILE A 134 -3.62 9.43 10.54
N GLN A 135 -2.76 10.30 9.97
CA GLN A 135 -2.28 11.54 10.58
C GLN A 135 -3.11 12.76 10.17
N ALA A 136 -4.00 12.59 9.22
CA ALA A 136 -4.90 13.63 8.74
C ALA A 136 -6.13 13.65 9.64
N GLY A 137 -5.93 13.98 10.89
CA GLY A 137 -6.98 13.95 11.90
C GLY A 137 -7.96 15.07 11.74
#